data_88fd0a5057fb6561beca18c174ffa76e
#
_entry.id   88fd0a5057fb6561beca18c174ffa76e
#
_cell.length_a   1.000
_cell.length_b   1.000
_cell.length_c   1.000
_cell.angle_alpha   90.00
_cell.angle_beta   90.00
_cell.angle_gamma   90.00
#
_symmetry.space_group_name_H-M   'P 1'
#
loop_
_entity.id
_entity.type
_entity.pdbx_description
1 polymer ?
#
loop_
_entity_poly.entity_id
_entity_poly.type
_entity_poly.pdbx_seq_one_letter_code
_entity_poly.pdbx_strand_id
1 'polypeptide(L)'
;MKTFLYEVAEDLYARYGEGLSGRAMLFPSRRARLFFVDALTGIAGRPMWQPEWVTVDDLMGEISGLVSGDRIRLIAELYKIYSEYHTEPFDKFYFWGDMLLTDFDTIDKYRIDAAMLFRNISDIKEIEADISYLTPAQLQILRFWSSLGDEADLSAEKRKFLAIWKTLGPIYRRFRERLAGLGIAYNGMVQRAAADRIREGGYAFPEPRQYVVAGFNALSECEKVLFRFLSTAAETDFYWDYDSYYKDRPEQEAGMFVRENVVQFPPRGGVSHDNMERPKELTAVAAVSNAVQCKHAAAILRRLAAAGPLDKRTAVVLTDENLLLPLLYALPPEIGRVNVTMGYPLRSSLAYTFIERLVELQAHRRTKGAGCTFYHADAVGILAHPYISDCDARETRAMQDEIVRERRISIDARWLGRNELLKLVFSPAAEWRDLSDWLLRVTAAVARMPYEGDDARQRGEFL
;
A
#
# COMPACT_ATOMS: atom_id res chain seq x y z
N MET A 1 -17.53 23.36 -13.59
CA MET A 1 -16.67 23.65 -12.43
C MET A 1 -15.26 23.21 -12.80
N LYS A 2 -14.27 24.08 -12.61
CA LYS A 2 -12.85 23.71 -12.79
C LYS A 2 -12.41 22.85 -11.59
N THR A 3 -11.54 21.88 -11.81
CA THR A 3 -10.94 21.11 -10.73
C THR A 3 -9.73 21.86 -10.17
N PHE A 4 -9.32 21.56 -8.94
CA PHE A 4 -8.13 22.14 -8.31
C PHE A 4 -6.88 22.08 -9.24
N LEU A 5 -6.56 20.90 -9.77
CA LEU A 5 -5.41 20.74 -10.65
C LEU A 5 -5.55 21.52 -11.97
N TYR A 6 -6.76 21.73 -12.46
CA TYR A 6 -7.00 22.57 -13.63
C TYR A 6 -6.69 24.05 -13.31
N GLU A 7 -7.19 24.55 -12.17
CA GLU A 7 -6.93 25.94 -11.75
C GLU A 7 -5.44 26.18 -11.46
N VAL A 8 -4.75 25.21 -10.84
CA VAL A 8 -3.29 25.26 -10.66
C VAL A 8 -2.58 25.30 -12.02
N ALA A 9 -2.97 24.47 -12.98
CA ALA A 9 -2.38 24.47 -14.31
C ALA A 9 -2.62 25.80 -15.06
N GLU A 10 -3.83 26.37 -14.94
CA GLU A 10 -4.21 27.66 -15.55
C GLU A 10 -3.38 28.83 -14.95
N ASP A 11 -3.27 28.91 -13.64
CA ASP A 11 -2.49 29.94 -12.96
C ASP A 11 -0.99 29.84 -13.31
N LEU A 12 -0.43 28.63 -13.25
CA LEU A 12 0.97 28.42 -13.59
C LEU A 12 1.28 28.71 -15.05
N TYR A 13 0.39 28.31 -15.97
CA TYR A 13 0.60 28.62 -17.39
C TYR A 13 0.46 30.11 -17.69
N ALA A 14 -0.48 30.78 -17.04
CA ALA A 14 -0.64 32.23 -17.17
C ALA A 14 0.61 33.01 -16.67
N ARG A 15 1.26 32.50 -15.62
CA ARG A 15 2.46 33.17 -15.05
C ARG A 15 3.73 32.85 -15.80
N TYR A 16 3.94 31.59 -16.16
CA TYR A 16 5.23 31.10 -16.60
C TYR A 16 5.27 30.67 -18.07
N GLY A 17 4.11 30.40 -18.69
CA GLY A 17 4.04 29.96 -20.08
C GLY A 17 4.92 28.73 -20.32
N GLU A 18 5.83 28.83 -21.30
CA GLU A 18 6.81 27.78 -21.61
C GLU A 18 7.90 27.61 -20.54
N GLY A 19 8.17 28.65 -19.75
CA GLY A 19 9.12 28.62 -18.64
C GLY A 19 8.70 27.63 -17.52
N LEU A 20 7.47 27.11 -17.55
CA LEU A 20 7.01 26.08 -16.65
C LEU A 20 7.84 24.79 -16.76
N SER A 21 8.40 24.50 -17.92
CA SER A 21 9.30 23.36 -18.16
C SER A 21 10.55 23.34 -17.27
N GLY A 22 11.01 24.52 -16.81
CA GLY A 22 12.15 24.65 -15.89
C GLY A 22 11.81 24.45 -14.41
N ARG A 23 10.54 24.15 -14.08
CA ARG A 23 10.08 23.97 -12.70
C ARG A 23 9.89 22.50 -12.35
N ALA A 24 10.21 22.13 -11.11
CA ALA A 24 9.95 20.81 -10.56
C ALA A 24 8.60 20.80 -9.83
N MET A 25 7.68 19.95 -10.28
CA MET A 25 6.36 19.78 -9.70
C MET A 25 6.38 18.68 -8.64
N LEU A 26 5.97 19.02 -7.43
CA LEU A 26 5.91 18.12 -6.29
C LEU A 26 4.44 17.85 -5.94
N PHE A 27 4.00 16.61 -6.15
CA PHE A 27 2.65 16.14 -5.83
C PHE A 27 2.70 14.97 -4.84
N PRO A 28 1.65 14.76 -4.02
CA PRO A 28 1.57 13.63 -3.10
C PRO A 28 1.37 12.29 -3.80
N SER A 29 0.94 12.28 -5.06
CA SER A 29 0.72 11.05 -5.83
C SER A 29 1.11 11.20 -7.30
N ARG A 30 1.59 10.11 -7.90
CA ARG A 30 1.90 10.04 -9.34
C ARG A 30 0.65 10.26 -10.22
N ARG A 31 -0.54 10.00 -9.70
CA ARG A 31 -1.80 10.18 -10.44
C ARG A 31 -2.14 11.66 -10.65
N ALA A 32 -1.87 12.52 -9.68
CA ALA A 32 -2.07 13.96 -9.81
C ALA A 32 -1.37 14.53 -11.05
N ARG A 33 -0.17 14.00 -11.37
CA ARG A 33 0.55 14.34 -12.61
C ARG A 33 -0.29 14.13 -13.87
N LEU A 34 -0.99 12.99 -13.99
CA LEU A 34 -1.77 12.68 -15.20
C LEU A 34 -2.88 13.70 -15.42
N PHE A 35 -3.61 14.05 -14.37
CA PHE A 35 -4.68 15.04 -14.46
C PHE A 35 -4.15 16.47 -14.69
N PHE A 36 -3.01 16.79 -14.09
CA PHE A 36 -2.37 18.08 -14.31
C PHE A 36 -1.88 18.21 -15.75
N VAL A 37 -1.21 17.21 -16.30
CA VAL A 37 -0.72 17.20 -17.70
C VAL A 37 -1.89 17.33 -18.68
N ASP A 38 -2.98 16.61 -18.44
CA ASP A 38 -4.18 16.70 -19.28
C ASP A 38 -4.79 18.11 -19.24
N ALA A 39 -4.89 18.71 -18.05
CA ALA A 39 -5.35 20.10 -17.90
C ALA A 39 -4.41 21.08 -18.60
N LEU A 40 -3.10 20.98 -18.38
CA LEU A 40 -2.08 21.84 -18.97
C LEU A 40 -2.08 21.74 -20.49
N THR A 41 -2.22 20.53 -21.04
CA THR A 41 -2.29 20.32 -22.50
C THR A 41 -3.52 21.02 -23.11
N GLY A 42 -4.67 20.91 -22.43
CA GLY A 42 -5.88 21.59 -22.87
C GLY A 42 -5.79 23.13 -22.82
N ILE A 43 -5.08 23.67 -21.82
CA ILE A 43 -4.87 25.11 -21.64
C ILE A 43 -3.85 25.66 -22.65
N ALA A 44 -2.72 24.96 -22.82
CA ALA A 44 -1.64 25.42 -23.70
C ALA A 44 -2.04 25.42 -25.19
N GLY A 45 -2.85 24.46 -25.62
CA GLY A 45 -3.34 24.34 -27.01
C GLY A 45 -2.23 24.14 -28.06
N ARG A 46 -0.99 23.92 -27.63
CA ARG A 46 0.20 23.73 -28.47
C ARG A 46 1.21 22.82 -27.79
N PRO A 47 2.12 22.17 -28.52
CA PRO A 47 3.20 21.39 -27.95
C PRO A 47 4.10 22.25 -27.05
N MET A 48 4.42 21.73 -25.86
CA MET A 48 5.37 22.30 -24.92
C MET A 48 6.12 21.23 -24.17
N TRP A 49 7.29 21.57 -23.65
CA TRP A 49 7.99 20.68 -22.73
C TRP A 49 7.26 20.61 -21.39
N GLN A 50 7.06 19.40 -20.88
CA GLN A 50 6.46 19.23 -19.55
C GLN A 50 7.44 19.63 -18.46
N PRO A 51 6.94 20.07 -17.28
CA PRO A 51 7.77 20.30 -16.12
C PRO A 51 8.42 19.00 -15.60
N GLU A 52 9.47 19.14 -14.81
CA GLU A 52 10.06 18.02 -14.08
C GLU A 52 9.08 17.49 -13.02
N TRP A 53 9.10 16.19 -12.80
CA TRP A 53 8.23 15.52 -11.80
C TRP A 53 9.11 14.91 -10.72
N VAL A 54 8.88 15.35 -9.49
CA VAL A 54 9.63 14.88 -8.32
C VAL A 54 8.64 14.45 -7.26
N THR A 55 8.90 13.35 -6.59
CA THR A 55 8.14 12.96 -5.39
C THR A 55 8.89 13.41 -4.12
N VAL A 56 8.17 13.47 -3.00
CA VAL A 56 8.81 13.72 -1.69
C VAL A 56 9.89 12.67 -1.41
N ASP A 57 9.60 11.40 -1.72
CA ASP A 57 10.52 10.30 -1.47
C ASP A 57 11.78 10.39 -2.35
N ASP A 58 11.64 10.78 -3.63
CA ASP A 58 12.79 10.99 -4.53
C ASP A 58 13.71 12.10 -3.97
N LEU A 59 13.12 13.22 -3.57
CA LEU A 59 13.87 14.37 -3.06
C LEU A 59 14.52 14.07 -1.70
N MET A 60 13.80 13.41 -0.79
CA MET A 60 14.35 12.97 0.48
C MET A 60 15.45 11.93 0.30
N GLY A 61 15.32 11.03 -0.70
CA GLY A 61 16.36 10.07 -1.07
C GLY A 61 17.62 10.77 -1.58
N GLU A 62 17.48 11.75 -2.47
CA GLU A 62 18.59 12.59 -2.97
C GLU A 62 19.31 13.30 -1.80
N ILE A 63 18.53 13.92 -0.92
CA ILE A 63 19.08 14.69 0.20
C ILE A 63 19.78 13.77 1.21
N SER A 64 19.19 12.65 1.57
CA SER A 64 19.75 11.72 2.58
C SER A 64 20.93 10.91 2.04
N GLY A 65 20.93 10.59 0.75
CA GLY A 65 21.86 9.64 0.13
C GLY A 65 21.56 8.18 0.46
N LEU A 66 20.40 7.89 1.08
CA LEU A 66 19.95 6.54 1.42
C LEU A 66 18.97 6.00 0.37
N VAL A 67 19.00 4.69 0.15
CA VAL A 67 18.12 3.99 -0.77
C VAL A 67 17.06 3.23 0.03
N SER A 68 15.80 3.33 -0.40
CA SER A 68 14.71 2.55 0.21
C SER A 68 14.92 1.05 -0.03
N GLY A 69 14.91 0.26 1.05
CA GLY A 69 15.05 -1.19 1.02
C GLY A 69 13.72 -1.89 0.74
N ASP A 70 13.80 -3.10 0.18
CA ASP A 70 12.64 -3.99 0.06
C ASP A 70 12.09 -4.36 1.44
N ARG A 71 10.76 -4.38 1.58
CA ARG A 71 10.08 -4.58 2.88
C ARG A 71 10.42 -5.92 3.52
N ILE A 72 10.46 -7.00 2.75
CA ILE A 72 10.80 -8.34 3.26
C ILE A 72 12.24 -8.37 3.76
N ARG A 73 13.15 -7.76 3.00
CA ARG A 73 14.55 -7.61 3.39
C ARG A 73 14.70 -6.81 4.69
N LEU A 74 13.98 -5.71 4.83
CA LEU A 74 13.98 -4.89 6.04
C LEU A 74 13.49 -5.68 7.26
N ILE A 75 12.41 -6.47 7.12
CA ILE A 75 11.90 -7.33 8.19
C ILE A 75 12.93 -8.42 8.54
N ALA A 76 13.61 -9.00 7.55
CA ALA A 76 14.65 -10.00 7.78
C ALA A 76 15.87 -9.40 8.53
N GLU A 77 16.27 -8.17 8.19
CA GLU A 77 17.34 -7.48 8.92
C GLU A 77 16.91 -7.10 10.34
N LEU A 78 15.66 -6.71 10.54
CA LEU A 78 15.08 -6.45 11.85
C LEU A 78 15.06 -7.72 12.71
N TYR A 79 14.68 -8.87 12.12
CA TYR A 79 14.69 -10.16 12.80
C TYR A 79 16.07 -10.57 13.30
N LYS A 80 17.13 -10.32 12.55
CA LYS A 80 18.51 -10.63 12.97
C LYS A 80 18.88 -9.93 14.29
N ILE A 81 18.37 -8.72 14.49
CA ILE A 81 18.59 -7.97 15.74
C ILE A 81 17.62 -8.43 16.81
N TYR A 82 16.35 -8.63 16.47
CA TYR A 82 15.33 -9.11 17.39
C TYR A 82 15.71 -10.46 18.00
N SER A 83 16.24 -11.38 17.21
CA SER A 83 16.66 -12.72 17.65
C SER A 83 17.84 -12.74 18.66
N GLU A 84 18.54 -11.62 18.84
CA GLU A 84 19.54 -11.49 19.90
C GLU A 84 18.91 -11.26 21.29
N TYR A 85 17.67 -10.81 21.34
CA TYR A 85 16.92 -10.54 22.56
C TYR A 85 15.82 -11.57 22.81
N HIS A 86 15.31 -12.20 21.77
CA HIS A 86 14.13 -13.07 21.80
C HIS A 86 14.34 -14.33 20.98
N THR A 87 13.64 -15.41 21.34
CA THR A 87 13.82 -16.75 20.74
C THR A 87 12.71 -17.16 19.78
N GLU A 88 11.75 -16.28 19.47
CA GLU A 88 10.69 -16.59 18.52
C GLU A 88 11.25 -16.89 17.13
N PRO A 89 10.74 -17.92 16.43
CA PRO A 89 11.15 -18.21 15.06
C PRO A 89 10.61 -17.13 14.09
N PHE A 90 11.25 -17.00 12.92
CA PHE A 90 10.97 -15.93 11.93
C PHE A 90 9.51 -15.89 11.45
N ASP A 91 8.88 -17.04 11.26
CA ASP A 91 7.47 -17.14 10.81
C ASP A 91 6.49 -16.50 11.79
N LYS A 92 6.74 -16.65 13.12
CA LYS A 92 5.96 -15.97 14.16
C LYS A 92 6.29 -14.49 14.28
N PHE A 93 7.56 -14.15 14.08
CA PHE A 93 8.02 -12.77 14.14
C PHE A 93 7.55 -11.94 12.94
N TYR A 94 7.39 -12.51 11.76
CA TYR A 94 7.19 -11.77 10.51
C TYR A 94 6.08 -10.70 10.59
N PHE A 95 4.88 -11.08 11.05
CA PHE A 95 3.76 -10.14 11.19
C PHE A 95 4.01 -9.07 12.25
N TRP A 96 4.65 -9.46 13.34
CA TRP A 96 5.07 -8.55 14.39
C TRP A 96 6.16 -7.60 13.90
N GLY A 97 7.13 -8.12 13.19
CA GLY A 97 8.21 -7.34 12.56
C GLY A 97 7.70 -6.34 11.53
N ASP A 98 6.69 -6.70 10.77
CA ASP A 98 6.03 -5.80 9.80
C ASP A 98 5.33 -4.62 10.51
N MET A 99 4.69 -4.88 11.64
CA MET A 99 4.07 -3.87 12.49
C MET A 99 5.13 -2.95 13.12
N LEU A 100 6.18 -3.52 13.71
CA LEU A 100 7.30 -2.74 14.27
C LEU A 100 7.98 -1.85 13.22
N LEU A 101 8.19 -2.36 12.01
CA LEU A 101 8.77 -1.58 10.92
C LEU A 101 7.89 -0.37 10.58
N THR A 102 6.58 -0.53 10.61
CA THR A 102 5.60 0.55 10.37
C THR A 102 5.64 1.58 11.52
N ASP A 103 5.75 1.13 12.76
CA ASP A 103 5.85 2.01 13.92
C ASP A 103 7.17 2.80 13.90
N PHE A 104 8.29 2.15 13.58
CA PHE A 104 9.59 2.82 13.43
C PHE A 104 9.59 3.84 12.29
N ASP A 105 8.92 3.53 11.18
CA ASP A 105 8.70 4.44 10.06
C ASP A 105 7.96 5.70 10.53
N THR A 106 6.91 5.53 11.31
CA THR A 106 6.11 6.64 11.87
C THR A 106 6.92 7.48 12.86
N ILE A 107 7.64 6.84 13.80
CA ILE A 107 8.52 7.53 14.75
C ILE A 107 9.51 8.45 14.03
N ASP A 108 10.10 7.96 12.95
CA ASP A 108 11.08 8.73 12.18
C ASP A 108 10.44 9.84 11.35
N LYS A 109 9.32 9.61 10.67
CA LYS A 109 8.59 10.63 9.90
C LYS A 109 8.14 11.81 10.75
N TYR A 110 7.68 11.52 11.97
CA TYR A 110 7.28 12.57 12.91
C TYR A 110 8.40 13.07 13.80
N ARG A 111 9.66 12.58 13.60
CA ARG A 111 10.85 12.99 14.33
C ARG A 111 10.70 12.87 15.85
N ILE A 112 9.95 11.88 16.30
CA ILE A 112 9.74 11.62 17.73
C ILE A 112 11.06 11.26 18.38
N ASP A 113 11.27 11.73 19.61
CA ASP A 113 12.38 11.26 20.47
C ASP A 113 12.11 9.81 20.89
N ALA A 114 12.71 8.87 20.15
CA ALA A 114 12.54 7.44 20.40
C ALA A 114 13.06 7.03 21.78
N ALA A 115 14.09 7.69 22.30
CA ALA A 115 14.64 7.35 23.63
C ALA A 115 13.64 7.71 24.73
N MET A 116 12.99 8.86 24.61
CA MET A 116 11.95 9.30 25.54
C MET A 116 10.68 8.45 25.38
N LEU A 117 10.26 8.19 24.13
CA LEU A 117 9.09 7.36 23.83
C LEU A 117 9.21 5.96 24.46
N PHE A 118 10.30 5.25 24.18
CA PHE A 118 10.48 3.87 24.66
C PHE A 118 10.74 3.79 26.17
N ARG A 119 11.32 4.83 26.77
CA ARG A 119 11.43 4.95 28.22
C ARG A 119 10.05 5.09 28.88
N ASN A 120 9.23 6.02 28.38
CA ASN A 120 7.89 6.28 28.93
C ASN A 120 6.97 5.06 28.80
N ILE A 121 7.08 4.31 27.70
CA ILE A 121 6.34 3.06 27.51
C ILE A 121 6.81 1.98 28.49
N SER A 122 8.12 1.90 28.79
CA SER A 122 8.65 0.91 29.72
C SER A 122 8.38 1.25 31.18
N ASP A 123 8.16 2.54 31.49
CA ASP A 123 7.91 3.00 32.84
C ASP A 123 6.41 3.22 33.09
N ILE A 124 5.70 2.11 33.34
CA ILE A 124 4.24 2.09 33.55
C ILE A 124 3.83 2.99 34.74
N LYS A 125 4.68 3.19 35.73
CA LYS A 125 4.39 4.02 36.89
C LYS A 125 4.35 5.51 36.55
N GLU A 126 5.23 5.99 35.67
CA GLU A 126 5.16 7.37 35.17
C GLU A 126 3.91 7.60 34.31
N ILE A 127 3.53 6.64 33.49
CA ILE A 127 2.33 6.71 32.65
C ILE A 127 1.06 6.69 33.49
N GLU A 128 0.99 5.91 34.56
CA GLU A 128 -0.15 5.90 35.51
C GLU A 128 -0.29 7.19 36.33
N ALA A 129 0.81 7.91 36.54
CA ALA A 129 0.81 9.13 37.35
C ALA A 129 0.35 10.39 36.61
N ASP A 130 0.59 10.48 35.29
CA ASP A 130 0.17 11.62 34.47
C ASP A 130 -0.37 11.19 33.11
N ILE A 131 -1.68 10.99 33.04
CA ILE A 131 -2.40 10.62 31.82
C ILE A 131 -3.09 11.80 31.14
N SER A 132 -2.88 13.03 31.65
CA SER A 132 -3.60 14.23 31.18
C SER A 132 -3.28 14.60 29.72
N TYR A 133 -2.16 14.16 29.20
CA TYR A 133 -1.69 14.43 27.83
C TYR A 133 -2.11 13.35 26.81
N LEU A 134 -2.76 12.26 27.26
CA LEU A 134 -3.12 11.16 26.37
C LEU A 134 -4.44 11.43 25.63
N THR A 135 -4.46 11.10 24.35
CA THR A 135 -5.69 11.12 23.56
C THR A 135 -6.68 10.05 24.03
N PRO A 136 -7.99 10.18 23.74
CA PRO A 136 -8.99 9.17 24.08
C PRO A 136 -8.65 7.75 23.57
N ALA A 137 -8.02 7.62 22.40
CA ALA A 137 -7.58 6.33 21.85
C ALA A 137 -6.43 5.75 22.68
N GLN A 138 -5.46 6.57 23.06
CA GLN A 138 -4.33 6.15 23.92
C GLN A 138 -4.80 5.78 25.32
N LEU A 139 -5.78 6.53 25.88
CA LEU A 139 -6.42 6.19 27.14
C LEU A 139 -7.16 4.84 27.09
N GLN A 140 -7.78 4.51 25.96
CA GLN A 140 -8.44 3.23 25.77
C GLN A 140 -7.44 2.07 25.75
N ILE A 141 -6.30 2.25 25.08
CA ILE A 141 -5.17 1.31 25.08
C ILE A 141 -4.63 1.16 26.51
N LEU A 142 -4.42 2.26 27.21
CA LEU A 142 -3.90 2.25 28.57
C LEU A 142 -4.87 1.57 29.55
N ARG A 143 -6.19 1.80 29.41
CA ARG A 143 -7.23 1.10 30.18
C ARG A 143 -7.26 -0.40 29.87
N PHE A 144 -7.06 -0.79 28.64
CA PHE A 144 -6.91 -2.18 28.26
C PHE A 144 -5.71 -2.82 28.99
N TRP A 145 -4.58 -2.11 29.07
CA TRP A 145 -3.38 -2.57 29.75
C TRP A 145 -3.47 -2.49 31.27
N SER A 146 -4.07 -1.46 31.83
CA SER A 146 -4.29 -1.32 33.29
C SER A 146 -5.33 -2.32 33.84
N SER A 147 -6.31 -2.74 33.03
CA SER A 147 -7.26 -3.79 33.40
C SER A 147 -6.61 -5.16 33.56
N LEU A 148 -5.34 -5.29 33.21
CA LEU A 148 -4.57 -6.53 33.30
C LEU A 148 -3.91 -6.73 34.69
N GLY A 149 -4.15 -5.89 35.73
CA GLY A 149 -3.85 -6.16 37.16
C GLY A 149 -2.41 -5.94 37.62
N ASP A 150 -2.18 -6.02 38.92
CA ASP A 150 -0.90 -5.81 39.62
C ASP A 150 0.24 -6.73 39.13
N GLU A 151 1.48 -6.26 39.22
CA GLU A 151 2.72 -6.97 38.77
C GLU A 151 2.85 -8.38 39.38
N ALA A 152 2.23 -8.65 40.53
CA ALA A 152 2.30 -9.96 41.18
C ALA A 152 1.48 -11.06 40.50
N ASP A 153 0.43 -10.69 39.73
CA ASP A 153 -0.51 -11.62 39.08
C ASP A 153 -0.39 -11.65 37.54
N LEU A 154 0.70 -11.12 36.99
CA LEU A 154 0.94 -11.12 35.57
C LEU A 154 1.07 -12.55 35.03
N SER A 155 0.18 -12.93 34.09
CA SER A 155 0.34 -14.17 33.34
C SER A 155 1.73 -14.23 32.65
N ALA A 156 2.24 -15.43 32.39
CA ALA A 156 3.53 -15.61 31.71
C ALA A 156 3.60 -14.82 30.36
N GLU A 157 2.47 -14.71 29.65
CA GLU A 157 2.33 -13.97 28.39
C GLU A 157 2.49 -12.47 28.58
N LYS A 158 1.99 -11.93 29.68
CA LYS A 158 2.09 -10.52 30.02
C LYS A 158 3.51 -10.12 30.40
N ARG A 159 4.22 -10.96 31.18
CA ARG A 159 5.65 -10.76 31.46
C ARG A 159 6.49 -10.78 30.20
N LYS A 160 6.17 -11.72 29.30
CA LYS A 160 6.85 -11.83 27.99
C LYS A 160 6.62 -10.58 27.13
N PHE A 161 5.38 -10.07 27.11
CA PHE A 161 5.05 -8.85 26.42
C PHE A 161 5.81 -7.64 26.97
N LEU A 162 5.81 -7.42 28.28
CA LEU A 162 6.56 -6.34 28.91
C LEU A 162 8.07 -6.44 28.66
N ALA A 163 8.60 -7.66 28.61
CA ALA A 163 10.00 -7.88 28.26
C ALA A 163 10.32 -7.42 26.83
N ILE A 164 9.41 -7.63 25.86
CA ILE A 164 9.57 -7.12 24.48
C ILE A 164 9.66 -5.60 24.49
N TRP A 165 8.77 -4.90 25.17
CA TRP A 165 8.76 -3.43 25.22
C TRP A 165 10.08 -2.84 25.74
N LYS A 166 10.67 -3.45 26.75
CA LYS A 166 11.97 -3.01 27.30
C LYS A 166 13.13 -3.11 26.29
N THR A 167 13.00 -3.99 25.30
CA THR A 167 14.03 -4.18 24.27
C THR A 167 13.81 -3.36 23.01
N LEU A 168 12.62 -2.77 22.80
CA LEU A 168 12.29 -2.03 21.56
C LEU A 168 13.22 -0.84 21.30
N GLY A 169 13.57 -0.07 22.32
CA GLY A 169 14.51 1.05 22.17
C GLY A 169 15.90 0.63 21.70
N PRO A 170 16.54 -0.35 22.33
CA PRO A 170 17.78 -0.96 21.85
C PRO A 170 17.65 -1.54 20.43
N ILE A 171 16.55 -2.27 20.13
CA ILE A 171 16.32 -2.87 18.81
C ILE A 171 16.20 -1.76 17.75
N TYR A 172 15.41 -0.71 17.99
CA TYR A 172 15.26 0.42 17.07
C TYR A 172 16.60 1.08 16.73
N ARG A 173 17.44 1.39 17.73
CA ARG A 173 18.77 2.01 17.52
C ARG A 173 19.69 1.12 16.69
N ARG A 174 19.85 -0.15 17.10
CA ARG A 174 20.71 -1.11 16.41
C ARG A 174 20.24 -1.41 14.99
N PHE A 175 18.92 -1.42 14.78
CA PHE A 175 18.34 -1.61 13.46
C PHE A 175 18.71 -0.45 12.52
N ARG A 176 18.56 0.79 12.97
CA ARG A 176 18.98 1.95 12.19
C ARG A 176 20.48 1.97 11.88
N GLU A 177 21.30 1.66 12.87
CA GLU A 177 22.77 1.55 12.70
C GLU A 177 23.13 0.49 11.65
N ARG A 178 22.47 -0.68 11.73
CA ARG A 178 22.68 -1.77 10.78
C ARG A 178 22.25 -1.38 9.37
N LEU A 179 21.09 -0.79 9.20
CA LEU A 179 20.60 -0.35 7.90
C LEU A 179 21.49 0.73 7.29
N ALA A 180 21.92 1.69 8.09
CA ALA A 180 22.89 2.72 7.66
C ALA A 180 24.21 2.09 7.17
N GLY A 181 24.73 1.10 7.87
CA GLY A 181 25.91 0.34 7.44
C GLY A 181 25.72 -0.45 6.14
N LEU A 182 24.50 -0.81 5.79
CA LEU A 182 24.13 -1.48 4.53
C LEU A 182 23.80 -0.50 3.40
N GLY A 183 23.73 0.80 3.67
CA GLY A 183 23.30 1.81 2.71
C GLY A 183 21.83 1.74 2.31
N ILE A 184 20.99 1.05 3.09
CA ILE A 184 19.55 0.92 2.88
C ILE A 184 18.77 1.49 4.06
N ALA A 185 17.50 1.84 3.85
CA ALA A 185 16.64 2.38 4.90
C ALA A 185 15.17 2.08 4.62
N TYR A 186 14.31 2.15 5.64
CA TYR A 186 12.87 2.31 5.45
C TYR A 186 12.54 3.78 5.22
N ASN A 187 11.36 4.07 4.69
CA ASN A 187 11.02 5.41 4.22
C ASN A 187 11.15 6.50 5.29
N GLY A 188 10.64 6.28 6.49
CA GLY A 188 10.77 7.23 7.61
C GLY A 188 12.23 7.50 7.99
N MET A 189 13.09 6.49 7.94
CA MET A 189 14.54 6.68 8.17
C MET A 189 15.19 7.55 7.09
N VAL A 190 14.80 7.36 5.81
CA VAL A 190 15.24 8.21 4.70
C VAL A 190 14.82 9.65 4.94
N GLN A 191 13.53 9.86 5.26
CA GLN A 191 12.97 11.19 5.50
C GLN A 191 13.61 11.88 6.70
N ARG A 192 13.83 11.16 7.80
CA ARG A 192 14.49 11.71 8.99
C ARG A 192 15.94 12.08 8.72
N ALA A 193 16.69 11.22 8.05
CA ALA A 193 18.08 11.50 7.69
C ALA A 193 18.19 12.74 6.78
N ALA A 194 17.27 12.88 5.82
CA ALA A 194 17.20 14.09 4.97
C ALA A 194 16.88 15.34 5.80
N ALA A 195 15.87 15.26 6.67
CA ALA A 195 15.47 16.37 7.52
C ALA A 195 16.59 16.79 8.51
N ASP A 196 17.32 15.83 9.06
CA ASP A 196 18.46 16.10 9.94
C ASP A 196 19.59 16.78 9.16
N ARG A 197 19.93 16.27 7.96
CA ARG A 197 20.95 16.86 7.08
C ARG A 197 20.61 18.29 6.68
N ILE A 198 19.35 18.58 6.36
CA ILE A 198 18.86 19.94 6.08
C ILE A 198 19.08 20.85 7.30
N ARG A 199 18.66 20.42 8.47
CA ARG A 199 18.75 21.23 9.71
C ARG A 199 20.17 21.52 10.14
N GLU A 200 21.08 20.62 9.89
CA GLU A 200 22.51 20.76 10.17
C GLU A 200 23.25 21.62 9.12
N GLY A 201 22.53 22.09 8.06
CA GLY A 201 23.14 22.84 6.96
C GLY A 201 24.03 21.97 6.07
N GLY A 202 23.90 20.65 6.14
CA GLY A 202 24.71 19.68 5.39
C GLY A 202 24.26 19.44 3.96
N TYR A 203 23.25 20.18 3.47
CA TYR A 203 22.78 20.06 2.11
C TYR A 203 22.44 21.42 1.50
N ALA A 204 22.87 21.61 0.26
CA ALA A 204 22.45 22.71 -0.62
C ALA A 204 22.19 22.15 -2.01
N PHE A 205 21.26 22.73 -2.75
CA PHE A 205 21.04 22.34 -4.14
C PHE A 205 22.30 22.64 -4.96
N PRO A 206 22.75 21.71 -5.83
CA PRO A 206 23.92 21.93 -6.67
C PRO A 206 23.67 23.03 -7.71
N GLU A 207 22.41 23.21 -8.12
CA GLU A 207 21.96 24.26 -9.04
C GLU A 207 20.69 24.92 -8.51
N PRO A 208 20.42 26.20 -8.87
CA PRO A 208 19.16 26.86 -8.54
C PRO A 208 17.97 26.06 -9.10
N ARG A 209 17.06 25.66 -8.25
CA ARG A 209 15.85 24.96 -8.64
C ARG A 209 14.61 25.78 -8.29
N GLN A 210 13.56 25.57 -9.05
CA GLN A 210 12.26 26.20 -8.85
C GLN A 210 11.22 25.09 -8.63
N TYR A 211 10.44 25.21 -7.56
CA TYR A 211 9.48 24.18 -7.20
C TYR A 211 8.04 24.68 -7.22
N VAL A 212 7.13 23.77 -7.51
CA VAL A 212 5.70 23.92 -7.29
C VAL A 212 5.22 22.77 -6.44
N VAL A 213 4.72 23.09 -5.26
CA VAL A 213 4.18 22.10 -4.29
C VAL A 213 2.66 22.22 -4.31
N ALA A 214 1.95 21.14 -4.69
CA ALA A 214 0.50 21.20 -4.84
C ALA A 214 -0.22 19.94 -4.36
N GLY A 215 -1.38 20.12 -3.71
CA GLY A 215 -2.31 19.06 -3.35
C GLY A 215 -1.96 18.26 -2.10
N PHE A 216 -1.06 18.73 -1.26
CA PHE A 216 -0.78 18.14 0.05
C PHE A 216 -1.82 18.58 1.09
N ASN A 217 -1.95 17.79 2.16
CA ASN A 217 -2.83 18.11 3.29
C ASN A 217 -2.10 17.87 4.63
N ALA A 218 -2.21 16.68 5.23
CA ALA A 218 -1.46 16.35 6.42
C ALA A 218 0.03 16.17 6.10
N LEU A 219 0.88 16.93 6.78
CA LEU A 219 2.33 16.85 6.59
C LEU A 219 2.99 16.19 7.80
N SER A 220 3.92 15.27 7.56
CA SER A 220 4.82 14.79 8.60
C SER A 220 5.81 15.90 9.01
N GLU A 221 6.44 15.75 10.17
CA GLU A 221 7.45 16.73 10.61
C GLU A 221 8.67 16.78 9.68
N CYS A 222 9.03 15.65 9.05
CA CYS A 222 10.07 15.62 8.03
C CYS A 222 9.68 16.40 6.77
N GLU A 223 8.44 16.26 6.29
CA GLU A 223 7.93 17.03 5.16
C GLU A 223 7.85 18.52 5.48
N LYS A 224 7.45 18.91 6.69
CA LYS A 224 7.50 20.32 7.11
C LYS A 224 8.92 20.89 7.08
N VAL A 225 9.92 20.12 7.49
CA VAL A 225 11.34 20.54 7.38
C VAL A 225 11.72 20.70 5.92
N LEU A 226 11.38 19.75 5.06
CA LEU A 226 11.66 19.86 3.62
C LEU A 226 11.00 21.09 3.02
N PHE A 227 9.72 21.33 3.27
CA PHE A 227 9.00 22.47 2.67
C PHE A 227 9.52 23.82 3.17
N ARG A 228 9.95 23.94 4.43
CA ARG A 228 10.66 25.13 4.91
C ARG A 228 11.99 25.32 4.20
N PHE A 229 12.73 24.25 3.96
CA PHE A 229 13.97 24.31 3.19
C PHE A 229 13.72 24.75 1.76
N LEU A 230 12.73 24.16 1.06
CA LEU A 230 12.34 24.56 -0.29
C LEU A 230 11.95 26.05 -0.35
N SER A 231 11.19 26.55 0.62
CA SER A 231 10.75 27.95 0.66
C SER A 231 11.87 28.96 0.88
N THR A 232 13.02 28.53 1.42
CA THR A 232 14.18 29.41 1.71
C THR A 232 15.34 29.23 0.75
N ALA A 233 15.57 28.00 0.28
CA ALA A 233 16.70 27.65 -0.58
C ALA A 233 16.36 27.67 -2.08
N ALA A 234 15.07 27.74 -2.42
CA ALA A 234 14.58 27.72 -3.80
C ALA A 234 13.38 28.65 -3.98
N GLU A 235 13.12 29.07 -5.22
CA GLU A 235 11.84 29.71 -5.56
C GLU A 235 10.75 28.66 -5.55
N THR A 236 9.80 28.75 -4.60
CA THR A 236 8.78 27.72 -4.39
C THR A 236 7.39 28.33 -4.33
N ASP A 237 6.48 27.79 -5.14
CA ASP A 237 5.07 28.12 -5.15
C ASP A 237 4.26 27.01 -4.45
N PHE A 238 3.40 27.40 -3.51
CA PHE A 238 2.53 26.46 -2.79
C PHE A 238 1.08 26.63 -3.22
N TYR A 239 0.40 25.49 -3.49
CA TYR A 239 -1.02 25.43 -3.81
C TYR A 239 -1.69 24.39 -2.92
N TRP A 240 -2.67 24.85 -2.13
CA TRP A 240 -3.41 24.01 -1.19
C TRP A 240 -4.83 23.80 -1.69
N ASP A 241 -5.27 22.52 -1.73
CA ASP A 241 -6.63 22.14 -2.07
C ASP A 241 -7.49 22.14 -0.81
N TYR A 242 -8.31 23.17 -0.65
CA TYR A 242 -9.23 23.30 0.48
C TYR A 242 -10.46 24.11 0.10
N ASP A 243 -11.43 24.11 0.98
CA ASP A 243 -12.59 25.02 0.91
C ASP A 243 -12.65 25.90 2.15
N SER A 244 -13.02 27.15 1.97
CA SER A 244 -13.14 28.16 3.04
C SER A 244 -14.12 27.71 4.12
N TYR A 245 -15.14 26.93 3.72
CA TYR A 245 -16.07 26.33 4.68
C TYR A 245 -15.37 25.51 5.78
N TYR A 246 -14.36 24.74 5.42
CA TYR A 246 -13.59 23.93 6.38
C TYR A 246 -12.47 24.72 7.03
N LYS A 247 -11.78 25.57 6.27
CA LYS A 247 -10.63 26.33 6.78
C LYS A 247 -11.04 27.39 7.81
N ASP A 248 -12.11 28.15 7.52
CA ASP A 248 -12.48 29.31 8.31
C ASP A 248 -13.34 28.97 9.55
N ARG A 249 -13.71 27.70 9.72
CA ARG A 249 -14.47 27.20 10.87
C ARG A 249 -13.59 26.31 11.75
N PRO A 250 -13.17 26.79 12.92
CA PRO A 250 -12.27 26.04 13.83
C PRO A 250 -12.83 24.69 14.28
N GLU A 251 -14.16 24.59 14.40
CA GLU A 251 -14.87 23.36 14.76
C GLU A 251 -14.84 22.28 13.66
N GLN A 252 -14.46 22.64 12.44
CA GLN A 252 -14.32 21.70 11.33
C GLN A 252 -12.94 21.05 11.36
N GLU A 253 -12.89 19.78 11.76
CA GLU A 253 -11.66 19.00 11.86
C GLU A 253 -10.95 18.84 10.48
N ALA A 254 -11.72 18.72 9.41
CA ALA A 254 -11.19 18.61 8.03
C ALA A 254 -10.30 19.79 7.62
N GLY A 255 -10.47 20.96 8.22
CA GLY A 255 -9.63 22.14 7.99
C GLY A 255 -8.38 22.24 8.84
N MET A 256 -8.16 21.33 9.78
CA MET A 256 -7.11 21.44 10.80
C MET A 256 -5.71 21.61 10.18
N PHE A 257 -5.31 20.68 9.33
CA PHE A 257 -3.98 20.73 8.68
C PHE A 257 -3.84 21.90 7.73
N VAL A 258 -4.88 22.20 6.97
CA VAL A 258 -4.86 23.33 6.03
C VAL A 258 -4.66 24.66 6.76
N ARG A 259 -5.32 24.90 7.90
CA ARG A 259 -5.12 26.11 8.72
C ARG A 259 -3.65 26.30 9.10
N GLU A 260 -2.99 25.21 9.50
CA GLU A 260 -1.56 25.22 9.82
C GLU A 260 -0.69 25.46 8.58
N ASN A 261 -0.97 24.74 7.49
CA ASN A 261 -0.16 24.77 6.27
C ASN A 261 -0.19 26.14 5.59
N VAL A 262 -1.35 26.78 5.46
CA VAL A 262 -1.46 28.11 4.80
C VAL A 262 -0.75 29.22 5.56
N VAL A 263 -0.59 29.06 6.88
CA VAL A 263 0.19 29.98 7.70
C VAL A 263 1.70 29.73 7.53
N GLN A 264 2.12 28.48 7.57
CA GLN A 264 3.54 28.11 7.45
C GLN A 264 4.08 28.25 6.02
N PHE A 265 3.24 27.95 5.04
CA PHE A 265 3.58 27.94 3.61
C PHE A 265 2.47 28.67 2.84
N PRO A 266 2.50 30.02 2.82
CA PRO A 266 1.44 30.83 2.23
C PRO A 266 1.23 30.48 0.74
N PRO A 267 -0.04 30.27 0.32
CA PRO A 267 -0.34 29.99 -1.09
C PRO A 267 -0.10 31.22 -1.97
N ARG A 268 0.31 31.00 -3.20
CA ARG A 268 0.47 32.06 -4.21
C ARG A 268 -0.87 32.63 -4.73
N GLY A 269 -1.99 31.93 -4.49
CA GLY A 269 -3.31 32.29 -5.03
C GLY A 269 -3.59 31.61 -6.37
N GLY A 270 -4.63 32.04 -7.06
CA GLY A 270 -5.01 31.53 -8.39
C GLY A 270 -5.93 30.30 -8.35
N VAL A 271 -6.35 29.85 -7.17
CA VAL A 271 -7.26 28.70 -6.98
C VAL A 271 -8.48 29.15 -6.17
N SER A 272 -9.67 28.68 -6.54
CA SER A 272 -10.93 29.00 -5.84
C SER A 272 -11.14 28.09 -4.62
N HIS A 273 -11.72 28.67 -3.55
CA HIS A 273 -11.89 28.01 -2.27
C HIS A 273 -13.34 28.11 -1.73
N ASP A 274 -14.33 28.25 -2.64
CA ASP A 274 -15.74 28.51 -2.32
C ASP A 274 -16.71 27.45 -2.90
N ASN A 275 -16.21 26.27 -3.20
CA ASN A 275 -16.98 25.24 -3.91
C ASN A 275 -18.09 24.61 -3.04
N MET A 276 -17.93 24.60 -1.71
CA MET A 276 -18.93 24.01 -0.81
C MET A 276 -20.22 24.85 -0.74
N GLU A 277 -20.16 26.15 -0.95
CA GLU A 277 -21.32 27.04 -0.91
C GLU A 277 -22.13 27.01 -2.23
N ARG A 278 -21.57 26.43 -3.28
CA ARG A 278 -22.29 26.34 -4.59
C ARG A 278 -23.43 25.34 -4.51
N PRO A 279 -24.56 25.61 -5.19
CA PRO A 279 -25.69 24.68 -5.24
C PRO A 279 -25.26 23.31 -5.78
N LYS A 280 -25.73 22.25 -5.13
CA LYS A 280 -25.50 20.85 -5.50
C LYS A 280 -26.81 20.08 -5.51
N GLU A 281 -26.94 19.16 -6.45
CA GLU A 281 -28.01 18.19 -6.47
C GLU A 281 -27.55 16.92 -5.74
N LEU A 282 -28.22 16.58 -4.65
CA LEU A 282 -27.90 15.43 -3.81
C LEU A 282 -29.09 14.48 -3.76
N THR A 283 -28.84 13.20 -4.06
CA THR A 283 -29.85 12.15 -3.95
C THR A 283 -29.33 11.05 -3.04
N ALA A 284 -30.07 10.74 -1.98
CA ALA A 284 -29.77 9.64 -1.09
C ALA A 284 -30.72 8.46 -1.39
N VAL A 285 -30.15 7.27 -1.53
CA VAL A 285 -30.89 6.04 -1.82
C VAL A 285 -30.52 4.97 -0.81
N ALA A 286 -31.53 4.44 -0.10
CA ALA A 286 -31.36 3.29 0.77
C ALA A 286 -31.46 1.99 -0.04
N ALA A 287 -30.51 1.08 0.15
CA ALA A 287 -30.49 -0.23 -0.48
C ALA A 287 -30.48 -1.34 0.58
N VAL A 288 -31.24 -2.42 0.35
CA VAL A 288 -31.41 -3.51 1.31
C VAL A 288 -30.18 -4.42 1.43
N SER A 289 -29.25 -4.34 0.51
CA SER A 289 -27.99 -5.09 0.54
C SER A 289 -26.92 -4.45 -0.35
N ASN A 290 -25.65 -4.83 -0.12
CA ASN A 290 -24.51 -4.40 -0.93
C ASN A 290 -24.68 -4.76 -2.43
N ALA A 291 -25.20 -5.94 -2.74
CA ALA A 291 -25.47 -6.34 -4.12
C ALA A 291 -26.51 -5.44 -4.80
N VAL A 292 -27.58 -5.07 -4.08
CA VAL A 292 -28.60 -4.14 -4.57
C VAL A 292 -28.02 -2.73 -4.74
N GLN A 293 -27.15 -2.30 -3.83
CA GLN A 293 -26.43 -1.02 -3.92
C GLN A 293 -25.61 -0.94 -5.22
N CYS A 294 -24.84 -1.99 -5.54
CA CYS A 294 -24.05 -2.06 -6.79
C CYS A 294 -24.96 -2.04 -8.03
N LYS A 295 -26.06 -2.81 -8.03
CA LYS A 295 -27.03 -2.82 -9.13
C LYS A 295 -27.71 -1.47 -9.30
N HIS A 296 -28.00 -0.76 -8.21
CA HIS A 296 -28.60 0.57 -8.28
C HIS A 296 -27.61 1.60 -8.85
N ALA A 297 -26.35 1.56 -8.43
CA ALA A 297 -25.28 2.39 -9.01
C ALA A 297 -25.16 2.14 -10.54
N ALA A 298 -25.16 0.88 -10.96
CA ALA A 298 -25.15 0.50 -12.38
C ALA A 298 -26.38 1.04 -13.15
N ALA A 299 -27.56 1.03 -12.54
CA ALA A 299 -28.78 1.60 -13.14
C ALA A 299 -28.69 3.13 -13.28
N ILE A 300 -28.07 3.82 -12.32
CA ILE A 300 -27.80 5.27 -12.44
C ILE A 300 -26.85 5.52 -13.61
N LEU A 301 -25.73 4.78 -13.68
CA LEU A 301 -24.75 4.93 -14.76
C LEU A 301 -25.36 4.66 -16.14
N ARG A 302 -26.25 3.66 -16.27
CA ARG A 302 -26.98 3.40 -17.51
C ARG A 302 -27.84 4.60 -17.94
N ARG A 303 -28.55 5.23 -17.00
CA ARG A 303 -29.35 6.42 -17.29
C ARG A 303 -28.48 7.60 -17.71
N LEU A 304 -27.35 7.79 -17.05
CA LEU A 304 -26.40 8.84 -17.42
C LEU A 304 -25.79 8.59 -18.80
N ALA A 305 -25.40 7.35 -19.11
CA ALA A 305 -24.87 6.97 -20.41
C ALA A 305 -25.91 7.16 -21.56
N ALA A 306 -27.19 6.93 -21.29
CA ALA A 306 -28.28 7.20 -22.25
C ALA A 306 -28.47 8.70 -22.50
N ALA A 307 -28.13 9.57 -21.55
CA ALA A 307 -28.23 11.03 -21.73
C ALA A 307 -26.98 11.64 -22.40
N GLY A 308 -25.87 10.91 -22.47
CA GLY A 308 -24.64 11.34 -23.13
C GLY A 308 -23.42 10.47 -22.74
N PRO A 309 -22.28 10.65 -23.42
CA PRO A 309 -21.09 9.86 -23.14
C PRO A 309 -20.55 10.15 -21.73
N LEU A 310 -20.25 9.08 -21.00
CA LEU A 310 -19.59 9.18 -19.72
C LEU A 310 -18.09 9.46 -19.93
N ASP A 311 -17.55 10.36 -19.14
CA ASP A 311 -16.14 10.75 -19.20
C ASP A 311 -15.54 10.89 -17.78
N LYS A 312 -14.32 11.44 -17.68
CA LYS A 312 -13.59 11.66 -16.43
C LYS A 312 -14.31 12.51 -15.37
N ARG A 313 -15.45 13.14 -15.68
CA ARG A 313 -16.30 13.88 -14.74
C ARG A 313 -17.26 12.97 -13.96
N THR A 314 -17.38 11.71 -14.38
CA THR A 314 -18.22 10.72 -13.70
C THR A 314 -17.32 9.79 -12.87
N ALA A 315 -17.54 9.76 -11.56
CA ALA A 315 -16.81 8.89 -10.65
C ALA A 315 -17.77 8.06 -9.78
N VAL A 316 -17.42 6.81 -9.54
CA VAL A 316 -18.06 5.96 -8.55
C VAL A 316 -17.06 5.76 -7.40
N VAL A 317 -17.43 6.19 -6.20
CA VAL A 317 -16.58 6.06 -5.01
C VAL A 317 -17.11 4.91 -4.15
N LEU A 318 -16.26 3.93 -3.89
CA LEU A 318 -16.57 2.80 -3.01
C LEU A 318 -15.96 3.07 -1.63
N THR A 319 -16.79 3.13 -0.60
CA THR A 319 -16.35 3.22 0.80
C THR A 319 -15.99 1.84 1.36
N ASP A 320 -16.53 0.76 0.77
CA ASP A 320 -16.15 -0.63 1.03
C ASP A 320 -15.49 -1.19 -0.23
N GLU A 321 -14.19 -1.45 -0.17
CA GLU A 321 -13.38 -1.96 -1.29
C GLU A 321 -13.81 -3.34 -1.77
N ASN A 322 -14.45 -4.15 -0.91
CA ASN A 322 -14.96 -5.46 -1.28
C ASN A 322 -16.08 -5.39 -2.33
N LEU A 323 -16.69 -4.22 -2.51
CA LEU A 323 -17.74 -4.01 -3.51
C LEU A 323 -17.20 -3.77 -4.93
N LEU A 324 -15.89 -3.72 -5.13
CA LEU A 324 -15.30 -3.49 -6.44
C LEU A 324 -15.75 -4.53 -7.47
N LEU A 325 -15.56 -5.81 -7.20
CA LEU A 325 -15.97 -6.88 -8.13
C LEU A 325 -17.49 -6.92 -8.34
N PRO A 326 -18.33 -6.93 -7.28
CA PRO A 326 -19.79 -6.83 -7.45
C PRO A 326 -20.22 -5.65 -8.30
N LEU A 327 -19.58 -4.50 -8.18
CA LEU A 327 -19.86 -3.34 -9.00
C LEU A 327 -19.45 -3.57 -10.46
N LEU A 328 -18.22 -4.03 -10.70
CA LEU A 328 -17.72 -4.29 -12.07
C LEU A 328 -18.60 -5.28 -12.82
N TYR A 329 -19.04 -6.35 -12.17
CA TYR A 329 -19.99 -7.32 -12.73
C TYR A 329 -21.40 -6.74 -12.97
N ALA A 330 -21.79 -5.71 -12.22
CA ALA A 330 -23.09 -5.06 -12.39
C ALA A 330 -23.08 -3.98 -13.48
N LEU A 331 -21.89 -3.52 -13.93
CA LEU A 331 -21.79 -2.47 -14.93
C LEU A 331 -22.48 -2.86 -16.25
N PRO A 332 -23.25 -1.95 -16.85
CA PRO A 332 -23.89 -2.23 -18.14
C PRO A 332 -22.85 -2.28 -19.27
N PRO A 333 -23.05 -3.14 -20.30
CA PRO A 333 -22.13 -3.29 -21.43
C PRO A 333 -21.85 -1.99 -22.20
N GLU A 334 -22.76 -1.04 -22.13
CA GLU A 334 -22.66 0.27 -22.79
C GLU A 334 -21.50 1.11 -22.21
N ILE A 335 -21.01 0.77 -20.99
CA ILE A 335 -19.86 1.41 -20.38
C ILE A 335 -18.60 0.67 -20.81
N GLY A 336 -18.03 1.06 -21.94
CA GLY A 336 -16.94 0.32 -22.59
C GLY A 336 -15.58 0.41 -21.88
N ARG A 337 -15.29 1.48 -21.11
CA ARG A 337 -13.99 1.69 -20.43
C ARG A 337 -14.17 2.26 -19.05
N VAL A 338 -13.53 1.63 -18.09
CA VAL A 338 -13.53 2.05 -16.67
C VAL A 338 -12.09 2.19 -16.21
N ASN A 339 -11.79 3.28 -15.51
CA ASN A 339 -10.51 3.41 -14.82
C ASN A 339 -10.69 3.04 -13.35
N VAL A 340 -10.19 1.86 -12.97
CA VAL A 340 -10.21 1.41 -11.57
C VAL A 340 -8.97 1.96 -10.86
N THR A 341 -9.18 2.68 -9.76
CA THR A 341 -8.10 3.31 -8.99
C THR A 341 -7.76 2.56 -7.70
N MET A 342 -8.54 1.53 -7.39
CA MET A 342 -8.36 0.68 -6.22
C MET A 342 -7.46 -0.51 -6.58
N GLY A 343 -6.61 -0.94 -5.62
CA GLY A 343 -5.89 -2.20 -5.72
C GLY A 343 -6.85 -3.38 -5.53
N TYR A 344 -6.67 -4.43 -6.31
CA TYR A 344 -7.33 -5.71 -6.05
C TYR A 344 -6.43 -6.53 -5.12
N PRO A 345 -6.90 -6.96 -3.93
CA PRO A 345 -6.08 -7.73 -3.02
C PRO A 345 -5.65 -9.05 -3.66
N LEU A 346 -4.35 -9.30 -3.80
CA LEU A 346 -3.81 -10.51 -4.39
C LEU A 346 -4.38 -11.78 -3.72
N ARG A 347 -4.60 -11.76 -2.41
CA ARG A 347 -5.23 -12.86 -1.65
C ARG A 347 -6.62 -13.27 -2.14
N SER A 348 -7.32 -12.38 -2.86
CA SER A 348 -8.63 -12.66 -3.45
C SER A 348 -8.55 -13.16 -4.88
N SER A 349 -7.34 -13.26 -5.44
CA SER A 349 -7.12 -13.72 -6.81
C SER A 349 -7.00 -15.25 -6.90
N LEU A 350 -7.29 -15.77 -8.09
CA LEU A 350 -7.03 -17.19 -8.39
C LEU A 350 -5.53 -17.53 -8.30
N ALA A 351 -4.65 -16.57 -8.62
CA ALA A 351 -3.21 -16.77 -8.50
C ALA A 351 -2.77 -17.07 -7.07
N TYR A 352 -3.32 -16.32 -6.09
CA TYR A 352 -3.03 -16.56 -4.68
C TYR A 352 -3.50 -17.95 -4.23
N THR A 353 -4.74 -18.31 -4.52
CA THR A 353 -5.29 -19.62 -4.12
C THR A 353 -4.54 -20.76 -4.80
N PHE A 354 -4.04 -20.57 -6.02
CA PHE A 354 -3.21 -21.53 -6.70
C PHE A 354 -1.87 -21.73 -5.99
N ILE A 355 -1.16 -20.64 -5.69
CA ILE A 355 0.13 -20.69 -4.99
C ILE A 355 -0.03 -21.29 -3.58
N GLU A 356 -1.07 -20.91 -2.85
CA GLU A 356 -1.39 -21.44 -1.54
C GLU A 356 -1.56 -22.97 -1.61
N ARG A 357 -2.37 -23.48 -2.53
CA ARG A 357 -2.56 -24.92 -2.74
C ARG A 357 -1.27 -25.64 -3.17
N LEU A 358 -0.42 -24.99 -3.97
CA LEU A 358 0.89 -25.54 -4.34
C LEU A 358 1.81 -25.67 -3.11
N VAL A 359 1.81 -24.68 -2.22
CA VAL A 359 2.58 -24.72 -0.96
C VAL A 359 2.03 -25.81 -0.04
N GLU A 360 0.72 -25.91 0.13
CA GLU A 360 0.07 -26.97 0.92
C GLU A 360 0.39 -28.36 0.37
N LEU A 361 0.33 -28.55 -0.96
CA LEU A 361 0.72 -29.80 -1.64
C LEU A 361 2.12 -30.25 -1.25
N GLN A 362 3.08 -29.32 -1.23
CA GLN A 362 4.47 -29.63 -0.83
C GLN A 362 4.63 -29.81 0.68
N ALA A 363 3.87 -29.11 1.49
CA ALA A 363 3.90 -29.25 2.96
C ALA A 363 3.39 -30.63 3.42
N HIS A 364 2.34 -31.12 2.76
CA HIS A 364 1.73 -32.41 3.12
C HIS A 364 2.31 -33.61 2.38
N ARG A 365 3.30 -33.41 1.50
CA ARG A 365 3.94 -34.52 0.76
C ARG A 365 4.58 -35.53 1.70
N ARG A 366 4.56 -36.77 1.30
CA ARG A 366 5.24 -37.86 2.02
C ARG A 366 6.27 -38.50 1.09
N THR A 367 7.52 -38.55 1.54
CA THR A 367 8.61 -39.22 0.85
C THR A 367 8.94 -40.53 1.54
N LYS A 368 9.02 -41.62 0.76
CA LYS A 368 9.43 -42.94 1.24
C LYS A 368 10.41 -43.55 0.25
N GLY A 369 11.70 -43.56 0.60
CA GLY A 369 12.77 -43.94 -0.31
C GLY A 369 12.82 -43.00 -1.52
N ALA A 370 12.83 -43.53 -2.74
CA ALA A 370 12.78 -42.74 -3.98
C ALA A 370 11.35 -42.35 -4.43
N GLY A 371 10.33 -42.74 -3.70
CA GLY A 371 8.93 -42.43 -3.99
C GLY A 371 8.41 -41.20 -3.27
N CYS A 372 7.55 -40.43 -3.95
CA CYS A 372 6.81 -39.31 -3.37
C CYS A 372 5.31 -39.53 -3.56
N THR A 373 4.55 -39.28 -2.50
CA THR A 373 3.09 -39.32 -2.55
C THR A 373 2.48 -38.06 -2.00
N PHE A 374 1.33 -37.67 -2.53
CA PHE A 374 0.56 -36.52 -2.12
C PHE A 374 -0.77 -36.93 -1.49
N TYR A 375 -1.26 -36.12 -0.57
CA TYR A 375 -2.56 -36.32 0.04
C TYR A 375 -3.66 -36.05 -1.00
N HIS A 376 -4.69 -36.89 -1.02
CA HIS A 376 -5.73 -36.84 -2.07
C HIS A 376 -6.47 -35.50 -2.14
N ALA A 377 -6.74 -34.86 -0.99
CA ALA A 377 -7.47 -33.60 -0.98
C ALA A 377 -6.66 -32.47 -1.63
N ASP A 378 -5.35 -32.42 -1.39
CA ASP A 378 -4.46 -31.44 -2.01
C ASP A 378 -4.34 -31.70 -3.52
N ALA A 379 -4.17 -32.97 -3.93
CA ALA A 379 -4.10 -33.34 -5.34
C ALA A 379 -5.40 -33.00 -6.08
N VAL A 380 -6.57 -33.34 -5.53
CA VAL A 380 -7.87 -33.00 -6.11
C VAL A 380 -8.06 -31.48 -6.15
N GLY A 381 -7.65 -30.76 -5.09
CA GLY A 381 -7.72 -29.31 -5.03
C GLY A 381 -6.92 -28.63 -6.13
N ILE A 382 -5.73 -29.14 -6.46
CA ILE A 382 -4.91 -28.68 -7.59
C ILE A 382 -5.56 -29.03 -8.93
N LEU A 383 -5.98 -30.28 -9.13
CA LEU A 383 -6.62 -30.73 -10.38
C LEU A 383 -7.92 -30.00 -10.69
N ALA A 384 -8.65 -29.57 -9.66
CA ALA A 384 -9.87 -28.79 -9.78
C ALA A 384 -9.64 -27.27 -9.94
N HIS A 385 -8.41 -26.80 -9.71
CA HIS A 385 -8.12 -25.37 -9.82
C HIS A 385 -8.22 -24.91 -11.28
N PRO A 386 -8.88 -23.76 -11.59
CA PRO A 386 -9.09 -23.29 -12.96
C PRO A 386 -7.81 -23.24 -13.80
N TYR A 387 -6.68 -22.84 -13.21
CA TYR A 387 -5.39 -22.79 -13.93
C TYR A 387 -4.87 -24.15 -14.41
N ILE A 388 -5.35 -25.24 -13.83
CA ILE A 388 -4.98 -26.61 -14.22
C ILE A 388 -6.12 -27.26 -14.99
N SER A 389 -7.36 -27.15 -14.49
CA SER A 389 -8.51 -27.79 -15.13
C SER A 389 -8.77 -27.28 -16.55
N ASP A 390 -8.55 -25.97 -16.79
CA ASP A 390 -8.81 -25.39 -18.11
C ASP A 390 -7.72 -25.75 -19.15
N CYS A 391 -6.57 -26.30 -18.71
CA CYS A 391 -5.55 -26.81 -19.63
C CYS A 391 -5.99 -28.13 -20.28
N ASP A 392 -6.66 -29.01 -19.53
CA ASP A 392 -7.26 -30.26 -20.00
C ASP A 392 -8.38 -30.69 -19.06
N ALA A 393 -9.56 -30.12 -19.25
CA ALA A 393 -10.72 -30.36 -18.41
C ALA A 393 -11.17 -31.82 -18.39
N ARG A 394 -10.96 -32.55 -19.50
CA ARG A 394 -11.37 -33.96 -19.62
C ARG A 394 -10.47 -34.87 -18.78
N GLU A 395 -9.15 -34.71 -18.93
CA GLU A 395 -8.17 -35.52 -18.21
C GLU A 395 -8.22 -35.22 -16.69
N THR A 396 -8.21 -33.96 -16.31
CA THR A 396 -8.23 -33.57 -14.88
C THR A 396 -9.49 -34.07 -14.18
N ARG A 397 -10.67 -33.98 -14.82
CA ARG A 397 -11.91 -34.51 -14.28
C ARG A 397 -11.89 -36.05 -14.17
N ALA A 398 -11.40 -36.75 -15.20
CA ALA A 398 -11.26 -38.19 -15.16
C ALA A 398 -10.33 -38.65 -14.01
N MET A 399 -9.24 -37.93 -13.76
CA MET A 399 -8.34 -38.20 -12.64
C MET A 399 -9.02 -37.98 -11.29
N GLN A 400 -9.79 -36.91 -11.13
CA GLN A 400 -10.54 -36.64 -9.91
C GLN A 400 -11.57 -37.75 -9.63
N ASP A 401 -12.34 -38.15 -10.64
CA ASP A 401 -13.34 -39.23 -10.53
C ASP A 401 -12.68 -40.57 -10.17
N GLU A 402 -11.52 -40.87 -10.74
CA GLU A 402 -10.75 -42.09 -10.43
C GLU A 402 -10.27 -42.08 -8.96
N ILE A 403 -9.71 -40.94 -8.47
CA ILE A 403 -9.27 -40.77 -7.08
C ILE A 403 -10.43 -41.04 -6.10
N VAL A 404 -11.58 -40.45 -6.37
CA VAL A 404 -12.79 -40.60 -5.52
C VAL A 404 -13.33 -42.02 -5.58
N ARG A 405 -13.47 -42.60 -6.79
CA ARG A 405 -13.99 -43.94 -6.98
C ARG A 405 -13.16 -45.03 -6.28
N GLU A 406 -11.83 -44.89 -6.39
CA GLU A 406 -10.90 -45.85 -5.79
C GLU A 406 -10.55 -45.53 -4.33
N ARG A 407 -11.08 -44.44 -3.78
CA ARG A 407 -10.85 -44.00 -2.38
C ARG A 407 -9.35 -43.89 -2.07
N ARG A 408 -8.56 -43.38 -3.02
CA ARG A 408 -7.13 -43.20 -2.82
C ARG A 408 -6.86 -42.10 -1.81
N ILE A 409 -6.21 -42.40 -0.70
CA ILE A 409 -5.84 -41.42 0.34
C ILE A 409 -4.48 -40.80 0.04
N SER A 410 -3.54 -41.59 -0.43
CA SER A 410 -2.16 -41.18 -0.77
C SER A 410 -1.89 -41.57 -2.22
N ILE A 411 -1.50 -40.59 -3.04
CA ILE A 411 -1.41 -40.77 -4.49
C ILE A 411 0.04 -40.59 -4.93
N ASP A 412 0.56 -41.57 -5.70
CA ASP A 412 1.94 -41.53 -6.21
C ASP A 412 2.10 -40.37 -7.21
N ALA A 413 3.20 -39.59 -7.06
CA ALA A 413 3.54 -38.48 -7.91
C ALA A 413 3.60 -38.89 -9.42
N ARG A 414 4.06 -40.11 -9.72
CA ARG A 414 4.16 -40.61 -11.10
C ARG A 414 2.77 -40.85 -11.70
N TRP A 415 1.81 -41.30 -10.88
CA TRP A 415 0.43 -41.47 -11.34
C TRP A 415 -0.24 -40.13 -11.66
N LEU A 416 0.06 -39.08 -10.85
CA LEU A 416 -0.44 -37.71 -11.07
C LEU A 416 0.19 -37.05 -12.28
N GLY A 417 1.43 -37.38 -12.60
CA GLY A 417 2.22 -36.76 -13.70
C GLY A 417 1.87 -37.28 -15.10
N ARG A 418 0.57 -37.24 -15.50
CA ARG A 418 0.13 -37.76 -16.80
C ARG A 418 0.59 -36.96 -17.99
N ASN A 419 0.84 -35.68 -17.85
CA ASN A 419 1.39 -34.81 -18.89
C ASN A 419 2.54 -33.96 -18.33
N GLU A 420 3.23 -33.18 -19.17
CA GLU A 420 4.42 -32.42 -18.76
C GLU A 420 4.11 -31.36 -17.70
N LEU A 421 2.95 -30.68 -17.78
CA LEU A 421 2.55 -29.73 -16.77
C LEU A 421 2.29 -30.41 -15.41
N LEU A 422 1.52 -31.51 -15.44
CA LEU A 422 1.21 -32.26 -14.21
C LEU A 422 2.47 -32.94 -13.63
N LYS A 423 3.42 -33.39 -14.45
CA LYS A 423 4.72 -33.85 -13.95
C LYS A 423 5.47 -32.77 -13.20
N LEU A 424 5.45 -31.53 -13.72
CA LEU A 424 6.10 -30.39 -13.06
C LEU A 424 5.36 -30.02 -11.76
N VAL A 425 4.03 -29.93 -11.79
CA VAL A 425 3.18 -29.57 -10.65
C VAL A 425 3.32 -30.60 -9.51
N PHE A 426 3.29 -31.90 -9.82
CA PHE A 426 3.41 -32.98 -8.84
C PHE A 426 4.84 -33.48 -8.66
N SER A 427 5.85 -32.72 -9.09
CA SER A 427 7.24 -33.01 -8.74
C SER A 427 7.51 -32.55 -7.29
N PRO A 428 8.22 -33.35 -6.47
CA PRO A 428 8.60 -32.92 -5.13
C PRO A 428 9.69 -31.85 -5.22
N ALA A 429 9.54 -30.76 -4.47
CA ALA A 429 10.66 -29.87 -4.17
C ALA A 429 11.61 -30.62 -3.22
N ALA A 430 12.90 -30.74 -3.58
CA ALA A 430 13.81 -31.57 -2.82
C ALA A 430 13.99 -31.06 -1.38
N GLU A 431 14.24 -29.76 -1.22
CA GLU A 431 14.32 -29.06 0.04
C GLU A 431 13.41 -27.81 0.04
N TRP A 432 13.18 -27.23 1.21
CA TRP A 432 12.43 -25.96 1.31
C TRP A 432 13.10 -24.79 0.56
N ARG A 433 14.42 -24.88 0.36
CA ARG A 433 15.17 -23.90 -0.45
C ARG A 433 14.78 -23.95 -1.92
N ASP A 434 14.40 -25.11 -2.40
CA ASP A 434 14.02 -25.33 -3.82
C ASP A 434 12.56 -24.97 -4.07
N LEU A 435 11.78 -24.68 -3.02
CA LEU A 435 10.34 -24.41 -3.13
C LEU A 435 10.08 -23.15 -3.98
N SER A 436 10.85 -22.10 -3.80
CA SER A 436 10.69 -20.85 -4.58
C SER A 436 10.97 -21.08 -6.06
N ASP A 437 12.05 -21.79 -6.39
CA ASP A 437 12.39 -22.09 -7.77
C ASP A 437 11.37 -23.03 -8.42
N TRP A 438 10.85 -23.99 -7.65
CA TRP A 438 9.78 -24.88 -8.12
C TRP A 438 8.48 -24.08 -8.37
N LEU A 439 8.06 -23.20 -7.46
CA LEU A 439 6.91 -22.33 -7.62
C LEU A 439 7.04 -21.45 -8.87
N LEU A 440 8.19 -20.81 -9.05
CA LEU A 440 8.46 -19.99 -10.24
C LEU A 440 8.37 -20.79 -11.55
N ARG A 441 8.88 -22.02 -11.56
CA ARG A 441 8.78 -22.90 -12.74
C ARG A 441 7.34 -23.32 -13.02
N VAL A 442 6.58 -23.69 -11.98
CA VAL A 442 5.17 -24.09 -12.12
C VAL A 442 4.32 -22.91 -12.60
N THR A 443 4.44 -21.76 -11.96
CA THR A 443 3.66 -20.57 -12.32
C THR A 443 4.02 -20.08 -13.73
N ALA A 444 5.30 -20.08 -14.11
CA ALA A 444 5.74 -19.75 -15.46
C ALA A 444 5.25 -20.76 -16.52
N ALA A 445 5.17 -22.04 -16.18
CA ALA A 445 4.63 -23.07 -17.09
C ALA A 445 3.11 -22.84 -17.31
N VAL A 446 2.36 -22.60 -16.23
CA VAL A 446 0.93 -22.31 -16.29
C VAL A 446 0.64 -21.02 -17.07
N ALA A 447 1.42 -19.96 -16.85
CA ALA A 447 1.25 -18.69 -17.57
C ALA A 447 1.49 -18.79 -19.09
N ARG A 448 2.26 -19.80 -19.56
CA ARG A 448 2.54 -20.04 -20.97
C ARG A 448 1.54 -20.96 -21.67
N MET A 449 0.61 -21.55 -20.92
CA MET A 449 -0.38 -22.44 -21.53
C MET A 449 -1.32 -21.66 -22.45
N PRO A 450 -1.68 -22.23 -23.62
CA PRO A 450 -2.68 -21.64 -24.50
C PRO A 450 -4.05 -21.73 -23.83
N TYR A 451 -4.64 -20.59 -23.58
CA TYR A 451 -6.03 -20.44 -23.11
C TYR A 451 -6.87 -19.84 -24.23
N GLU A 452 -8.08 -20.32 -24.40
CA GLU A 452 -9.04 -19.73 -25.33
C GLU A 452 -9.85 -18.62 -24.61
N GLY A 453 -9.82 -17.40 -25.16
CA GLY A 453 -10.65 -16.27 -24.72
C GLY A 453 -9.90 -15.12 -24.00
N ASP A 454 -10.65 -14.09 -23.58
CA ASP A 454 -10.13 -12.89 -22.91
C ASP A 454 -9.46 -13.18 -21.55
N ASP A 455 -9.82 -14.28 -20.91
CA ASP A 455 -9.22 -14.74 -19.65
C ASP A 455 -7.73 -15.12 -19.78
N ALA A 456 -7.26 -15.47 -20.98
CA ALA A 456 -5.86 -15.82 -21.24
C ALA A 456 -4.91 -14.67 -20.89
N ARG A 457 -5.29 -13.43 -21.21
CA ARG A 457 -4.50 -12.24 -20.93
C ARG A 457 -4.46 -11.93 -19.44
N GLN A 458 -5.58 -12.05 -18.74
CA GLN A 458 -5.65 -11.80 -17.30
C GLN A 458 -4.81 -12.79 -16.49
N ARG A 459 -4.75 -14.07 -16.90
CA ARG A 459 -3.94 -15.09 -16.20
C ARG A 459 -2.44 -14.85 -16.35
N GLY A 460 -2.00 -14.44 -17.55
CA GLY A 460 -0.60 -14.09 -17.79
C GLY A 460 -0.13 -12.84 -17.07
N GLU A 461 -1.05 -11.93 -16.74
CA GLU A 461 -0.75 -10.68 -15.99
C GLU A 461 -0.67 -10.91 -14.47
N PHE A 462 -1.27 -11.97 -13.93
CA PHE A 462 -1.27 -12.29 -12.49
C PHE A 462 -0.23 -13.35 -12.07
N LEU A 463 0.27 -14.16 -12.98
CA LEU A 463 1.29 -15.16 -12.73
C LEU A 463 2.68 -14.69 -13.21
#